data_971bbec30287b9dc104eccc08909e6a5
#
_entry.id   971bbec30287b9dc104eccc08909e6a5
#
_cell.length_a   1.000
_cell.length_b   1.000
_cell.length_c   1.000
_cell.angle_alpha   90.00
_cell.angle_beta   90.00
_cell.angle_gamma   90.00
#
_symmetry.space_group_name_H-M   'P 1'
#
loop_
_entity.id
_entity.type
_entity.pdbx_description
1 polymer ?
#
loop_
_entity_poly.entity_id
_entity_poly.type
_entity_poly.pdbx_seq_one_letter_code
_entity_poly.pdbx_strand_id
1 'polypeptide(L)'
;MELYNAAFLPGPDARVSGSVEIDWIENGSTLRIRQGDSEHPPAAVWIIGRDDNESEYSVLYADDRGVSRVYRMNFKHARWHMWRDTPEFSQRFNAEMDSDAGMIRGRWEKSTDQGTTWEHDFNIDYLREDATHPSS
;
A
#
# COMPACT_ATOMS: atom_id res chain seq x y z
N MET A 1 4.04 -0.08 10.18
CA MET A 1 3.20 0.78 9.31
C MET A 1 2.63 1.93 10.11
N GLU A 2 2.78 3.12 9.61
CA GLU A 2 2.11 4.29 10.16
C GLU A 2 1.34 4.99 9.05
N LEU A 3 0.10 5.35 9.33
CA LEU A 3 -0.78 6.08 8.42
C LEU A 3 -1.09 7.43 9.05
N TYR A 4 -0.95 8.50 8.30
CA TYR A 4 -1.10 9.84 8.83
C TYR A 4 -1.52 10.84 7.74
N ASN A 5 -1.84 12.04 8.16
CA ASN A 5 -2.22 13.14 7.27
C ASN A 5 -3.43 12.76 6.40
N ALA A 6 -4.42 12.15 7.00
CA ALA A 6 -5.62 11.67 6.32
C ALA A 6 -6.84 12.45 6.81
N ALA A 7 -7.72 12.80 5.89
CA ALA A 7 -8.94 13.53 6.22
C ALA A 7 -9.88 12.76 7.15
N PHE A 8 -9.81 11.41 7.10
CA PHE A 8 -10.64 10.57 7.96
C PHE A 8 -10.10 10.39 9.37
N LEU A 9 -8.91 10.92 9.67
CA LEU A 9 -8.35 10.90 11.02
C LEU A 9 -8.84 12.12 11.81
N PRO A 10 -8.85 12.04 13.16
CA PRO A 10 -9.45 13.09 13.99
C PRO A 10 -8.69 14.43 13.99
N GLY A 11 -7.49 14.49 13.44
CA GLY A 11 -6.74 15.74 13.36
C GLY A 11 -5.49 15.60 12.53
N PRO A 12 -4.81 16.71 12.21
CA PRO A 12 -3.62 16.69 11.34
C PRO A 12 -2.43 15.94 11.94
N ASP A 13 -2.37 15.85 13.27
CA ASP A 13 -1.28 15.13 13.96
C ASP A 13 -1.67 13.70 14.31
N ALA A 14 -2.86 13.25 13.98
CA ALA A 14 -3.31 11.91 14.28
C ALA A 14 -2.60 10.89 13.42
N ARG A 15 -2.24 9.75 14.03
CA ARG A 15 -1.58 8.64 13.36
C ARG A 15 -2.24 7.33 13.73
N VAL A 16 -2.27 6.41 12.78
CA VAL A 16 -2.70 5.04 13.01
C VAL A 16 -1.50 4.14 12.74
N SER A 17 -1.16 3.33 13.72
CA SER A 17 -0.07 2.36 13.60
C SER A 17 -0.64 0.96 13.50
N GLY A 18 0.03 0.11 12.76
CA GLY A 18 -0.36 -1.28 12.61
C GLY A 18 0.80 -2.13 12.11
N SER A 19 0.62 -3.43 12.17
CA SER A 19 1.60 -4.37 11.67
C SER A 19 1.41 -4.62 10.18
N VAL A 20 2.51 -4.96 9.52
CA VAL A 20 2.52 -5.36 8.12
C VAL A 20 3.43 -6.57 7.99
N GLU A 21 2.94 -7.60 7.32
CA GLU A 21 3.71 -8.78 6.97
C GLU A 21 3.76 -8.92 5.46
N ILE A 22 4.96 -9.16 4.93
CA ILE A 22 5.17 -9.37 3.50
C ILE A 22 5.81 -10.75 3.34
N ASP A 23 5.15 -11.63 2.58
CA ASP A 23 5.66 -12.98 2.35
C ASP A 23 5.36 -13.45 0.93
N TRP A 24 6.09 -14.45 0.51
CA TRP A 24 5.85 -15.09 -0.78
C TRP A 24 4.78 -16.17 -0.65
N ILE A 25 3.97 -16.29 -1.71
CA ILE A 25 2.98 -17.36 -1.82
C ILE A 25 3.56 -18.44 -2.73
N GLU A 26 3.44 -19.69 -2.32
CA GLU A 26 3.87 -20.85 -3.11
C GLU A 26 5.34 -20.74 -3.50
N ASN A 27 5.63 -20.83 -4.77
CA ASN A 27 6.98 -20.90 -5.31
C ASN A 27 7.74 -19.57 -5.37
N GLY A 28 7.30 -18.57 -4.62
CA GLY A 28 7.95 -17.26 -4.63
C GLY A 28 7.64 -16.42 -5.86
N SER A 29 6.56 -16.75 -6.57
CA SER A 29 6.16 -16.01 -7.76
C SER A 29 5.08 -14.95 -7.50
N THR A 30 4.45 -15.01 -6.34
CA THR A 30 3.37 -14.10 -5.96
C THR A 30 3.64 -13.58 -4.56
N LEU A 31 3.52 -12.29 -4.36
CA LEU A 31 3.78 -11.62 -3.11
C LEU A 31 2.47 -11.32 -2.39
N ARG A 32 2.45 -11.54 -1.10
CA ARG A 32 1.31 -11.17 -0.26
C ARG A 32 1.73 -10.16 0.78
N ILE A 33 0.94 -9.10 0.91
CA ILE A 33 1.09 -8.10 1.95
C ILE A 33 -0.15 -8.15 2.83
N ARG A 34 0.03 -8.34 4.13
CA ARG A 34 -1.05 -8.25 5.12
C ARG A 34 -0.85 -7.02 5.96
N GLN A 35 -1.89 -6.21 6.08
CA GLN A 35 -1.88 -4.99 6.87
C GLN A 35 -2.95 -5.06 7.95
N GLY A 36 -2.60 -4.61 9.15
CA GLY A 36 -3.52 -4.59 10.27
C GLY A 36 -3.81 -5.98 10.82
N ASP A 37 -4.70 -6.04 11.78
CA ASP A 37 -5.13 -7.28 12.41
C ASP A 37 -6.55 -7.10 12.97
N SER A 38 -7.06 -8.12 13.67
CA SER A 38 -8.41 -8.08 14.24
C SER A 38 -8.57 -7.06 15.37
N GLU A 39 -7.46 -6.67 16.00
CA GLU A 39 -7.48 -5.67 17.07
C GLU A 39 -7.34 -4.25 16.54
N HIS A 40 -6.75 -4.11 15.34
CA HIS A 40 -6.45 -2.82 14.72
C HIS A 40 -6.99 -2.78 13.29
N PRO A 41 -8.31 -2.84 13.12
CA PRO A 41 -8.90 -2.77 11.77
C PRO A 41 -8.71 -1.38 11.15
N PRO A 42 -8.85 -1.26 9.82
CA PRO A 42 -9.22 -2.33 8.92
C PRO A 42 -8.05 -3.24 8.57
N ALA A 43 -8.29 -4.53 8.62
CA ALA A 43 -7.33 -5.51 8.13
C ALA A 43 -7.46 -5.64 6.62
N ALA A 44 -6.33 -5.67 5.94
CA ALA A 44 -6.29 -5.71 4.49
C ALA A 44 -5.24 -6.70 4.00
N VAL A 45 -5.49 -7.27 2.84
CA VAL A 45 -4.56 -8.17 2.15
C VAL A 45 -4.36 -7.66 0.73
N TRP A 46 -3.10 -7.61 0.30
CA TRP A 46 -2.71 -7.27 -1.06
C TRP A 46 -2.02 -8.49 -1.66
N ILE A 47 -2.47 -8.92 -2.83
CA ILE A 47 -1.84 -10.01 -3.59
C ILE A 47 -1.26 -9.42 -4.86
N ILE A 48 0.05 -9.55 -5.04
CA ILE A 48 0.78 -8.95 -6.14
C ILE A 48 1.37 -10.04 -7.02
N GLY A 49 1.00 -10.04 -8.28
CA GLY A 49 1.50 -10.98 -9.25
C GLY A 49 1.66 -10.34 -10.61
N ARG A 50 2.23 -11.08 -11.55
CA ARG A 50 2.45 -10.59 -12.90
C ARG A 50 2.08 -11.65 -13.91
N ASP A 51 1.30 -11.23 -14.91
CA ASP A 51 1.08 -12.02 -16.10
C ASP A 51 2.38 -11.99 -16.94
N ASP A 52 2.80 -13.12 -17.46
CA ASP A 52 4.04 -13.22 -18.24
C ASP A 52 3.99 -12.46 -19.56
N ASN A 53 2.80 -12.04 -19.99
CA ASN A 53 2.61 -11.22 -21.19
C ASN A 53 2.48 -9.72 -20.88
N GLU A 54 2.60 -9.35 -19.61
CA GLU A 54 2.44 -7.96 -19.17
C GLU A 54 3.75 -7.44 -18.58
N SER A 55 4.03 -6.17 -18.81
CA SER A 55 5.18 -5.50 -18.20
C SER A 55 4.87 -4.97 -16.81
N GLU A 56 3.60 -4.86 -16.48
CA GLU A 56 3.14 -4.33 -15.20
C GLU A 56 2.66 -5.46 -14.30
N TYR A 57 2.70 -5.23 -13.00
CA TYR A 57 2.13 -6.14 -12.03
C TYR A 57 0.65 -5.88 -11.86
N SER A 58 -0.08 -6.92 -11.46
CA SER A 58 -1.49 -6.82 -11.08
C SER A 58 -1.59 -7.01 -9.58
N VAL A 59 -2.45 -6.24 -8.95
CA VAL A 59 -2.64 -6.25 -7.51
C VAL A 59 -4.11 -6.42 -7.20
N LEU A 60 -4.43 -7.38 -6.34
CA LEU A 60 -5.75 -7.54 -5.78
C LEU A 60 -5.71 -7.12 -4.32
N TYR A 61 -6.51 -6.13 -3.98
CA TYR A 61 -6.70 -5.65 -2.62
C TYR A 61 -8.04 -6.14 -2.09
N ALA A 62 -8.06 -6.59 -0.84
CA ALA A 62 -9.31 -6.94 -0.16
C ALA A 62 -9.18 -6.58 1.32
N ASP A 63 -10.26 -6.11 1.93
CA ASP A 63 -10.26 -5.76 3.35
C ASP A 63 -11.48 -6.34 4.07
N ASP A 64 -11.50 -6.17 5.40
CA ASP A 64 -12.56 -6.71 6.26
C ASP A 64 -13.89 -5.95 6.19
N ARG A 65 -13.95 -4.85 5.44
CA ARG A 65 -15.23 -4.19 5.11
C ARG A 65 -15.95 -4.88 3.96
N GLY A 66 -15.30 -5.88 3.32
CA GLY A 66 -15.81 -6.52 2.14
C GLY A 66 -15.52 -5.77 0.85
N VAL A 67 -14.58 -4.84 0.88
CA VAL A 67 -14.16 -4.08 -0.29
C VAL A 67 -13.01 -4.81 -0.97
N SER A 68 -13.14 -5.00 -2.28
CA SER A 68 -12.07 -5.53 -3.13
C SER A 68 -11.78 -4.55 -4.25
N ARG A 69 -10.49 -4.38 -4.56
CA ARG A 69 -10.04 -3.46 -5.61
C ARG A 69 -8.89 -4.06 -6.39
N VAL A 70 -8.81 -3.73 -7.67
CA VAL A 70 -7.72 -4.17 -8.53
C VAL A 70 -6.88 -2.96 -8.91
N TYR A 71 -5.56 -3.10 -8.76
CA TYR A 71 -4.61 -2.05 -9.12
C TYR A 71 -3.62 -2.58 -10.14
N ARG A 72 -3.04 -1.67 -10.91
CA ARG A 72 -1.82 -1.94 -11.68
C ARG A 72 -0.64 -1.43 -10.87
N MET A 73 0.54 -1.98 -11.09
CA MET A 73 1.70 -1.64 -10.31
C MET A 73 2.97 -1.74 -11.14
N ASN A 74 3.92 -0.86 -10.88
CA ASN A 74 5.31 -1.09 -11.27
C ASN A 74 6.24 -0.76 -10.11
N PHE A 75 7.45 -1.29 -10.19
CA PHE A 75 8.48 -1.06 -9.19
C PHE A 75 9.81 -0.91 -9.93
N LYS A 76 10.37 0.30 -9.93
CA LYS A 76 11.61 0.63 -10.65
C LYS A 76 12.42 1.64 -9.85
N HIS A 77 13.73 1.44 -9.79
CA HIS A 77 14.64 2.41 -9.17
C HIS A 77 14.24 2.79 -7.75
N ALA A 78 13.86 1.78 -6.95
CA ALA A 78 13.41 1.95 -5.58
C ALA A 78 12.14 2.79 -5.44
N ARG A 79 11.35 2.88 -6.50
CA ARG A 79 10.05 3.55 -6.50
C ARG A 79 8.95 2.55 -6.77
N TRP A 80 7.94 2.59 -5.93
CA TRP A 80 6.78 1.73 -5.98
C TRP A 80 5.58 2.58 -6.38
N HIS A 81 4.96 2.24 -7.51
CA HIS A 81 3.83 2.96 -8.05
C HIS A 81 2.67 2.01 -8.30
N MET A 82 1.50 2.35 -7.76
CA MET A 82 0.26 1.62 -8.00
C MET A 82 -0.82 2.61 -8.42
N TRP A 83 -1.75 2.14 -9.25
CA TRP A 83 -2.86 2.99 -9.68
C TRP A 83 -4.07 2.16 -10.05
N ARG A 84 -5.22 2.80 -9.95
CA ARG A 84 -6.48 2.26 -10.43
C ARG A 84 -7.29 3.39 -11.05
N ASP A 85 -7.85 3.13 -12.24
CA ASP A 85 -8.66 4.10 -12.97
C ASP A 85 -10.08 3.56 -13.08
N THR A 86 -10.98 4.10 -12.29
CA THR A 86 -12.40 3.77 -12.34
C THR A 86 -13.21 5.06 -12.38
N PRO A 87 -14.40 5.06 -13.00
CA PRO A 87 -15.13 6.31 -13.25
C PRO A 87 -15.42 7.16 -12.02
N GLU A 88 -15.72 6.52 -10.90
CA GLU A 88 -16.17 7.24 -9.72
C GLU A 88 -15.09 7.37 -8.64
N PHE A 89 -14.05 6.56 -8.71
CA PHE A 89 -13.02 6.56 -7.69
C PHE A 89 -11.71 6.02 -8.24
N SER A 90 -10.85 6.91 -8.66
CA SER A 90 -9.48 6.59 -9.07
C SER A 90 -8.53 6.83 -7.91
N GLN A 91 -7.48 6.03 -7.84
CA GLN A 91 -6.45 6.17 -6.81
C GLN A 91 -5.07 5.99 -7.44
N ARG A 92 -4.11 6.66 -6.86
CA ARG A 92 -2.70 6.42 -7.20
C ARG A 92 -1.85 6.46 -5.93
N PHE A 93 -0.87 5.60 -5.91
CA PHE A 93 0.07 5.45 -4.81
C PHE A 93 1.48 5.59 -5.35
N ASN A 94 2.28 6.43 -4.73
CA ASN A 94 3.68 6.61 -5.05
C ASN A 94 4.49 6.47 -3.76
N ALA A 95 5.49 5.63 -3.78
CA ALA A 95 6.34 5.42 -2.63
C ALA A 95 7.80 5.35 -3.04
N GLU A 96 8.67 5.77 -2.14
CA GLU A 96 10.10 5.64 -2.28
C GLU A 96 10.62 4.71 -1.19
N MET A 97 11.49 3.79 -1.59
CA MET A 97 12.14 2.88 -0.67
C MET A 97 13.50 3.42 -0.31
N ASP A 98 13.75 3.56 0.99
CA ASP A 98 15.05 3.85 1.54
C ASP A 98 15.55 2.58 2.21
N SER A 99 16.39 1.82 1.52
CA SER A 99 16.86 0.54 2.02
C SER A 99 17.82 0.69 3.21
N ASP A 100 18.56 1.80 3.27
CA ASP A 100 19.47 2.06 4.38
C ASP A 100 18.69 2.33 5.68
N ALA A 101 17.59 3.05 5.58
CA ALA A 101 16.74 3.33 6.74
C ALA A 101 15.75 2.20 7.01
N GLY A 102 15.61 1.23 6.12
CA GLY A 102 14.60 0.19 6.23
C GLY A 102 13.19 0.74 6.18
N MET A 103 12.95 1.73 5.33
CA MET A 103 11.69 2.46 5.30
C MET A 103 11.17 2.61 3.88
N ILE A 104 9.86 2.53 3.73
CA ILE A 104 9.14 2.88 2.51
C ILE A 104 8.19 4.02 2.87
N ARG A 105 8.31 5.15 2.18
CA ARG A 105 7.46 6.32 2.41
C ARG A 105 6.50 6.47 1.24
N GLY A 106 5.22 6.38 1.52
CA GLY A 106 4.18 6.38 0.51
C GLY A 106 3.16 7.48 0.67
N ARG A 107 2.56 7.82 -0.46
CA ARG A 107 1.50 8.82 -0.53
C ARG A 107 0.39 8.31 -1.44
N TRP A 108 -0.82 8.34 -0.92
CA TRP A 108 -2.04 8.03 -1.67
C TRP A 108 -2.73 9.32 -2.11
N GLU A 109 -3.21 9.32 -3.34
CA GLU A 109 -4.04 10.38 -3.88
C GLU A 109 -5.30 9.75 -4.47
N LYS A 110 -6.38 10.50 -4.49
CA LYS A 110 -7.67 10.04 -5.01
C LYS A 110 -8.25 11.05 -5.98
N SER A 111 -9.09 10.56 -6.89
CA SER A 111 -9.83 11.38 -7.83
C SER A 111 -11.25 10.85 -7.97
N THR A 112 -12.23 11.74 -7.98
CA THR A 112 -13.63 11.41 -8.20
C THR A 112 -14.14 11.87 -9.57
N ASP A 113 -13.25 12.43 -10.40
CA ASP A 113 -13.57 12.95 -11.73
C ASP A 113 -12.71 12.32 -12.83
N GLN A 114 -12.44 11.03 -12.70
CA GLN A 114 -11.68 10.22 -13.65
C GLN A 114 -10.25 10.70 -13.89
N GLY A 115 -9.62 11.24 -12.84
CA GLY A 115 -8.24 11.68 -12.94
C GLY A 115 -8.04 13.09 -13.48
N THR A 116 -9.12 13.86 -13.65
CA THR A 116 -9.01 15.27 -14.06
C THR A 116 -8.40 16.10 -12.95
N THR A 117 -8.83 15.88 -11.71
CA THR A 117 -8.23 16.51 -10.52
C THR A 117 -7.89 15.44 -9.49
N TRP A 118 -6.82 15.67 -8.75
CA TRP A 118 -6.34 14.76 -7.72
C TRP A 118 -6.26 15.47 -6.38
N GLU A 119 -6.68 14.75 -5.35
CA GLU A 119 -6.62 15.22 -3.98
C GLU A 119 -5.73 14.30 -3.16
N HIS A 120 -5.01 14.86 -2.21
CA HIS A 120 -4.26 14.07 -1.25
C HIS A 120 -5.23 13.24 -0.41
N ASP A 121 -4.98 11.94 -0.28
CA ASP A 121 -5.79 11.06 0.56
C ASP A 121 -5.11 10.86 1.91
N PHE A 122 -3.94 10.21 1.91
CA PHE A 122 -3.18 10.02 3.14
C PHE A 122 -1.73 9.62 2.84
N ASN A 123 -0.89 9.71 3.86
CA ASN A 123 0.46 9.20 3.84
C ASN A 123 0.53 7.86 4.58
N ILE A 124 1.43 7.00 4.15
CA ILE A 124 1.67 5.73 4.81
C ILE A 124 3.16 5.41 4.74
N ASP A 125 3.75 5.10 5.89
CA ASP A 125 5.13 4.70 5.99
C ASP A 125 5.20 3.25 6.44
N TYR A 126 6.05 2.47 5.79
CA TYR A 126 6.34 1.09 6.19
C TYR A 126 7.75 1.06 6.76
N LEU A 127 7.87 0.55 7.96
CA LEU A 127 9.15 0.44 8.66
C LEU A 127 9.47 -1.04 8.84
N ARG A 128 10.70 -1.41 8.53
CA ARG A 128 11.16 -2.77 8.70
C ARG A 128 11.47 -3.03 10.18
N GLU A 129 10.75 -3.94 10.79
CA GLU A 129 10.94 -4.26 12.20
C GLU A 129 12.30 -4.91 12.48
N ASP A 130 12.71 -5.83 11.63
CA ASP A 130 13.96 -6.55 11.83
C ASP A 130 15.19 -5.64 11.77
N ALA A 131 15.08 -4.50 11.13
CA ALA A 131 16.13 -3.49 11.14
C ALA A 131 16.34 -2.90 12.54
N THR A 132 15.31 -2.96 13.40
CA THR A 132 15.37 -2.48 14.78
C THR A 132 15.53 -3.57 15.80
N HIS A 133 15.68 -4.83 15.37
CA HIS A 133 15.84 -6.00 16.22
C HIS A 133 17.15 -6.71 15.92
N PRO A 134 18.27 -6.13 16.32
CA PRO A 134 19.57 -6.64 15.89
C PRO A 134 19.89 -8.03 16.43
N SER A 135 19.20 -8.48 17.44
CA SER A 135 19.50 -9.74 18.10
C SER A 135 18.37 -10.73 18.07
N SER A 136 17.36 -10.43 17.35
CA SER A 136 16.20 -11.32 17.32
C SER A 136 16.50 -12.62 16.69
#